data_623f77a6dbb1b18a806b796f2eabccd0
#
_entry.id   623f77a6dbb1b18a806b796f2eabccd0
#
_cell.length_a   1.000
_cell.length_b   1.000
_cell.length_c   1.000
_cell.angle_alpha   90.00
_cell.angle_beta   90.00
_cell.angle_gamma   90.00
#
_symmetry.space_group_name_H-M   'P 1'
#
loop_
_entity.id
_entity.type
_entity.pdbx_description
1 polymer ?
#
loop_
_entity_poly.entity_id
_entity_poly.type
_entity_poly.pdbx_seq_one_letter_code
_entity_poly.pdbx_strand_id
1 'polypeptide(L)'
;SGDRGELVGVKGKKYFSEKPFGMTLIPGGSFIMGKSDDDIAGINDAPTKTVTVRSFYMDETEITNSEYRQFVYWVRDSIMRTKLAEEAEYSNTDLEGDGIALYAYKDADTSDLGVYQKWRKENTFDNRPLNWDVDLILDRNDYPDDIYLEVVEGMFMDEDEVFNDVRTWDVKQFKFKYKESRVAEYLEVKEDLINQLA
;
A
#
# COMPACT_ATOMS: atom_id res chain seq x y z
N SER A 1 -51.84 -17.11 3.05
CA SER A 1 -51.27 -15.95 2.35
C SER A 1 -49.79 -16.26 2.19
N GLY A 2 -49.45 -16.77 1.00
CA GLY A 2 -48.09 -17.19 0.70
C GLY A 2 -47.20 -15.95 0.48
N ASP A 3 -46.10 -15.94 1.16
CA ASP A 3 -45.01 -15.04 0.93
C ASP A 3 -44.50 -15.22 -0.51
N ARG A 4 -44.72 -14.26 -1.38
CA ARG A 4 -44.43 -14.34 -2.82
C ARG A 4 -42.96 -14.11 -3.15
N GLY A 5 -42.03 -14.45 -2.23
CA GLY A 5 -40.60 -14.33 -2.48
C GLY A 5 -40.10 -12.88 -2.57
N GLU A 6 -40.78 -11.95 -1.92
CA GLU A 6 -40.21 -10.60 -1.71
C GLU A 6 -38.91 -10.78 -0.95
N LEU A 7 -37.84 -10.26 -1.53
CA LEU A 7 -36.55 -10.08 -0.84
C LEU A 7 -36.74 -9.14 0.34
N VAL A 8 -37.11 -9.71 1.48
CA VAL A 8 -37.14 -8.96 2.73
C VAL A 8 -35.70 -8.64 3.08
N GLY A 9 -35.33 -7.37 2.96
CA GLY A 9 -33.99 -6.92 3.32
C GLY A 9 -33.68 -7.36 4.75
N VAL A 10 -32.56 -8.04 4.92
CA VAL A 10 -32.09 -8.43 6.25
C VAL A 10 -31.90 -7.15 7.07
N LYS A 11 -32.62 -7.02 8.19
CA LYS A 11 -32.42 -5.93 9.15
C LYS A 11 -31.08 -6.14 9.84
N GLY A 12 -30.00 -5.80 9.14
CA GLY A 12 -28.66 -5.75 9.71
C GLY A 12 -28.40 -4.43 10.44
N LYS A 13 -27.50 -4.44 11.41
CA LYS A 13 -26.96 -3.20 11.98
C LYS A 13 -26.28 -2.43 10.83
N LYS A 14 -26.60 -1.13 10.69
CA LYS A 14 -25.87 -0.27 9.76
C LYS A 14 -24.39 -0.34 10.09
N TYR A 15 -23.59 -0.75 9.13
CA TYR A 15 -22.13 -0.71 9.26
C TYR A 15 -21.68 0.74 9.09
N PHE A 16 -20.99 1.23 10.09
CA PHE A 16 -20.25 2.49 10.00
C PHE A 16 -18.78 2.12 10.03
N SER A 17 -18.05 2.53 9.00
CA SER A 17 -16.59 2.39 9.01
C SER A 17 -16.03 3.22 10.17
N GLU A 18 -15.03 2.69 10.86
CA GLU A 18 -14.30 3.45 11.88
C GLU A 18 -13.71 4.71 11.26
N LYS A 19 -13.80 5.83 12.00
CA LYS A 19 -13.21 7.10 11.58
C LYS A 19 -11.69 6.92 11.55
N PRO A 20 -11.02 7.10 10.38
CA PRO A 20 -9.57 7.10 10.33
C PRO A 20 -8.99 8.22 11.20
N PHE A 21 -7.83 7.96 11.79
CA PHE A 21 -7.14 8.95 12.60
C PHE A 21 -6.81 10.22 11.79
N GLY A 22 -7.07 11.40 12.34
CA GLY A 22 -6.78 12.68 11.70
C GLY A 22 -7.72 13.07 10.55
N MET A 23 -8.75 12.26 10.25
CA MET A 23 -9.68 12.54 9.17
C MET A 23 -11.06 12.97 9.69
N THR A 24 -11.78 13.77 8.89
CA THR A 24 -13.17 14.14 9.13
C THR A 24 -14.08 13.62 8.03
N LEU A 25 -15.29 13.20 8.41
CA LEU A 25 -16.29 12.76 7.45
C LEU A 25 -16.93 13.96 6.76
N ILE A 26 -16.73 14.07 5.46
CA ILE A 26 -17.41 15.05 4.62
C ILE A 26 -18.71 14.41 4.11
N PRO A 27 -19.87 15.01 4.40
CA PRO A 27 -21.14 14.48 3.92
C PRO A 27 -21.23 14.62 2.40
N GLY A 28 -21.84 13.63 1.75
CA GLY A 28 -22.12 13.69 0.32
C GLY A 28 -23.06 14.84 -0.02
N GLY A 29 -22.89 15.40 -1.21
CA GLY A 29 -23.70 16.51 -1.70
C GLY A 29 -23.43 16.83 -3.15
N SER A 30 -24.17 17.81 -3.67
CA SER A 30 -23.99 18.33 -5.02
C SER A 30 -23.54 19.77 -4.96
N PHE A 31 -22.62 20.13 -5.81
CA PHE A 31 -22.13 21.50 -5.96
C PHE A 31 -21.92 21.84 -7.44
N ILE A 32 -21.85 23.13 -7.74
CA ILE A 32 -21.56 23.63 -9.08
C ILE A 32 -20.06 23.86 -9.19
N MET A 33 -19.41 23.17 -10.12
CA MET A 33 -18.01 23.30 -10.44
C MET A 33 -17.84 24.00 -11.80
N GLY A 34 -16.84 24.85 -11.93
CA GLY A 34 -16.56 25.60 -13.14
C GLY A 34 -16.54 27.12 -12.89
N LYS A 35 -16.25 27.88 -13.93
CA LYS A 35 -16.24 29.34 -13.87
C LYS A 35 -17.64 29.85 -13.87
N SER A 36 -17.95 30.79 -12.97
CA SER A 36 -19.23 31.55 -12.97
C SER A 36 -19.22 32.62 -14.07
N ASP A 37 -20.40 33.14 -14.38
CA ASP A 37 -20.60 34.22 -15.36
C ASP A 37 -19.84 35.51 -14.99
N ASP A 38 -19.34 35.64 -13.77
CA ASP A 38 -18.49 36.74 -13.29
C ASP A 38 -17.00 36.63 -13.70
N ASP A 39 -16.65 35.69 -14.57
CA ASP A 39 -15.29 35.57 -15.10
C ASP A 39 -14.97 36.73 -16.05
N ILE A 40 -14.31 37.76 -15.51
CA ILE A 40 -13.93 38.99 -16.20
C ILE A 40 -13.12 38.73 -17.47
N ALA A 41 -12.44 37.62 -17.56
CA ALA A 41 -11.62 37.22 -18.71
C ALA A 41 -12.46 36.68 -19.89
N GLY A 42 -13.71 36.27 -19.67
CA GLY A 42 -14.64 35.83 -20.72
C GLY A 42 -14.20 34.61 -21.51
N ILE A 43 -13.22 33.87 -21.00
CA ILE A 43 -12.70 32.65 -21.64
C ILE A 43 -13.60 31.49 -21.18
N ASN A 44 -14.56 31.08 -22.04
CA ASN A 44 -15.48 29.95 -21.77
C ASN A 44 -14.78 28.57 -21.84
N ASP A 45 -13.61 28.44 -21.23
CA ASP A 45 -12.82 27.20 -21.20
C ASP A 45 -13.23 26.23 -20.09
N ALA A 46 -14.05 26.64 -19.14
CA ALA A 46 -14.52 25.83 -18.01
C ALA A 46 -16.00 26.08 -17.69
N PRO A 47 -16.95 25.60 -18.53
CA PRO A 47 -18.39 25.81 -18.31
C PRO A 47 -18.82 25.19 -16.98
N THR A 48 -19.83 25.80 -16.35
CA THR A 48 -20.36 25.31 -15.08
C THR A 48 -21.02 23.94 -15.25
N LYS A 49 -20.73 23.05 -14.30
CA LYS A 49 -21.27 21.67 -14.25
C LYS A 49 -21.69 21.35 -12.84
N THR A 50 -22.87 20.78 -12.66
CA THR A 50 -23.27 20.20 -11.36
C THR A 50 -22.60 18.86 -11.17
N VAL A 51 -21.86 18.71 -10.07
CA VAL A 51 -21.16 17.49 -9.69
C VAL A 51 -21.72 16.99 -8.37
N THR A 52 -22.05 15.69 -8.31
CA THR A 52 -22.49 15.02 -7.09
C THR A 52 -21.35 14.15 -6.56
N VAL A 53 -20.98 14.36 -5.32
CA VAL A 53 -19.92 13.62 -4.62
C VAL A 53 -20.54 12.80 -3.50
N ARG A 54 -20.09 11.56 -3.34
CA ARG A 54 -20.48 10.71 -2.20
C ARG A 54 -19.76 11.18 -0.94
N SER A 55 -20.27 10.80 0.23
CA SER A 55 -19.56 11.03 1.49
C SER A 55 -18.19 10.34 1.49
N PHE A 56 -17.17 11.01 2.01
CA PHE A 56 -15.80 10.53 2.09
C PHE A 56 -15.10 11.10 3.33
N TYR A 57 -14.00 10.47 3.70
CA TYR A 57 -13.12 10.99 4.74
C TYR A 57 -12.04 11.87 4.10
N MET A 58 -11.73 12.98 4.75
CA MET A 58 -10.68 13.90 4.34
C MET A 58 -9.85 14.30 5.55
N ASP A 59 -8.55 14.47 5.38
CA ASP A 59 -7.67 14.96 6.44
C ASP A 59 -8.14 16.33 6.93
N GLU A 60 -8.08 16.54 8.25
CA GLU A 60 -8.49 17.81 8.87
C GLU A 60 -7.47 18.93 8.64
N THR A 61 -6.23 18.55 8.35
CA THR A 61 -5.11 19.47 8.13
C THR A 61 -4.35 19.09 6.85
N GLU A 62 -3.68 20.04 6.25
CA GLU A 62 -2.77 19.78 5.15
C GLU A 62 -1.56 18.96 5.63
N ILE A 63 -1.10 18.03 4.80
CA ILE A 63 0.08 17.22 5.09
C ILE A 63 1.32 18.10 4.94
N THR A 64 2.14 18.16 5.98
CA THR A 64 3.40 18.90 5.97
C THR A 64 4.48 18.16 5.18
N ASN A 65 5.49 18.90 4.71
CA ASN A 65 6.65 18.29 4.06
C ASN A 65 7.39 17.28 4.96
N SER A 66 7.33 17.46 6.27
CA SER A 66 7.94 16.54 7.24
C SER A 66 7.21 15.21 7.29
N GLU A 67 5.87 15.23 7.32
CA GLU A 67 5.03 14.03 7.32
C GLU A 67 5.14 13.29 5.99
N TYR A 68 5.10 14.02 4.87
CA TYR A 68 5.29 13.43 3.55
C TYR A 68 6.68 12.76 3.41
N ARG A 69 7.72 13.35 3.98
CA ARG A 69 9.07 12.77 4.00
C ARG A 69 9.11 11.45 4.77
N GLN A 70 8.40 11.34 5.88
CA GLN A 70 8.29 10.08 6.62
C GLN A 70 7.66 8.98 5.76
N PHE A 71 6.60 9.31 5.03
CA PHE A 71 5.98 8.38 4.08
C PHE A 71 6.96 7.94 2.99
N VAL A 72 7.69 8.87 2.38
CA VAL A 72 8.69 8.56 1.33
C VAL A 72 9.78 7.64 1.86
N TYR A 73 10.29 7.89 3.06
CA TYR A 73 11.29 7.03 3.68
C TYR A 73 10.72 5.64 4.00
N TRP A 74 9.51 5.58 4.50
CA TRP A 74 8.86 4.30 4.74
C TRP A 74 8.67 3.48 3.44
N VAL A 75 8.26 4.12 2.34
CA VAL A 75 8.15 3.46 1.03
C VAL A 75 9.51 2.94 0.56
N ARG A 76 10.55 3.76 0.65
CA ARG A 76 11.92 3.35 0.32
C ARG A 76 12.34 2.12 1.13
N ASP A 77 12.23 2.21 2.43
CA ASP A 77 12.68 1.17 3.34
C ASP A 77 11.86 -0.12 3.18
N SER A 78 10.56 0.01 2.91
CA SER A 78 9.70 -1.14 2.60
C SER A 78 10.13 -1.87 1.33
N ILE A 79 10.43 -1.14 0.25
CA ILE A 79 10.87 -1.72 -1.02
C ILE A 79 12.26 -2.35 -0.88
N MET A 80 13.19 -1.68 -0.18
CA MET A 80 14.51 -2.24 0.11
C MET A 80 14.40 -3.55 0.88
N ARG A 81 13.63 -3.58 1.96
CA ARG A 81 13.43 -4.79 2.77
C ARG A 81 12.78 -5.92 1.98
N THR A 82 11.84 -5.59 1.08
CA THR A 82 11.24 -6.60 0.20
C THR A 82 12.28 -7.24 -0.70
N LYS A 83 13.11 -6.45 -1.37
CA LYS A 83 14.17 -6.97 -2.24
C LYS A 83 15.22 -7.78 -1.46
N LEU A 84 15.62 -7.30 -0.30
CA LEU A 84 16.56 -8.02 0.57
C LEU A 84 15.98 -9.35 1.06
N ALA A 85 14.68 -9.37 1.41
CA ALA A 85 14.02 -10.58 1.86
C ALA A 85 13.84 -11.61 0.73
N GLU A 86 13.49 -11.15 -0.48
CA GLU A 86 13.39 -11.99 -1.67
C GLU A 86 14.76 -12.61 -2.02
N GLU A 87 15.84 -11.82 -1.96
CA GLU A 87 17.18 -12.30 -2.25
C GLU A 87 17.73 -13.23 -1.15
N ALA A 88 17.41 -12.95 0.11
CA ALA A 88 17.76 -13.82 1.22
C ALA A 88 17.16 -15.23 1.06
N GLU A 89 15.96 -15.35 0.50
CA GLU A 89 15.34 -16.64 0.20
C GLU A 89 15.92 -17.29 -1.06
N TYR A 90 16.18 -16.49 -2.09
CA TYR A 90 16.70 -17.00 -3.36
C TYR A 90 18.11 -17.58 -3.22
N SER A 91 18.96 -16.90 -2.47
CA SER A 91 20.35 -17.31 -2.28
C SER A 91 20.50 -18.61 -1.48
N ASN A 92 19.41 -19.10 -0.84
CA ASN A 92 19.33 -20.37 -0.10
C ASN A 92 20.63 -20.72 0.66
N THR A 93 21.36 -19.69 1.08
CA THR A 93 22.52 -19.86 1.92
C THR A 93 22.04 -20.39 3.26
N ASP A 94 22.79 -21.34 3.86
CA ASP A 94 22.57 -21.79 5.26
C ASP A 94 22.76 -20.55 6.16
N LEU A 95 21.72 -19.75 6.24
CA LEU A 95 21.72 -18.43 6.86
C LEU A 95 21.58 -18.63 8.36
N GLU A 96 22.67 -19.00 9.01
CA GLU A 96 22.76 -18.95 10.47
C GLU A 96 22.79 -17.50 10.97
N GLY A 97 21.69 -16.76 10.70
CA GLY A 97 21.39 -15.52 11.42
C GLY A 97 22.34 -14.35 11.24
N ASP A 98 23.12 -14.30 10.14
CA ASP A 98 24.07 -13.23 9.86
C ASP A 98 23.87 -12.67 8.43
N GLY A 99 24.42 -11.51 8.15
CA GLY A 99 24.37 -10.88 6.82
C GLY A 99 22.96 -10.59 6.32
N ILE A 100 22.70 -10.88 5.04
CA ILE A 100 21.42 -10.67 4.39
C ILE A 100 20.29 -11.51 5.03
N ALA A 101 20.59 -12.61 5.70
CA ALA A 101 19.63 -13.46 6.38
C ALA A 101 18.80 -12.71 7.43
N LEU A 102 19.38 -11.72 8.06
CA LEU A 102 18.68 -10.88 9.04
C LEU A 102 17.48 -10.15 8.44
N TYR A 103 17.47 -9.98 7.13
CA TYR A 103 16.41 -9.28 6.39
C TYR A 103 15.36 -10.22 5.81
N ALA A 104 15.50 -11.54 5.97
CA ALA A 104 14.50 -12.51 5.53
C ALA A 104 13.11 -12.20 6.10
N TYR A 105 12.08 -12.67 5.41
CA TYR A 105 10.71 -12.55 5.91
C TYR A 105 10.56 -13.21 7.26
N LYS A 106 9.85 -12.56 8.16
CA LYS A 106 9.48 -13.16 9.44
C LYS A 106 8.40 -14.19 9.26
N ASP A 107 8.45 -15.25 10.05
CA ASP A 107 7.35 -16.18 10.17
C ASP A 107 6.11 -15.43 10.67
N ALA A 108 5.03 -15.57 9.94
CA ALA A 108 3.77 -14.97 10.36
C ALA A 108 3.22 -15.76 11.55
N ASP A 109 3.11 -15.13 12.71
CA ASP A 109 2.35 -15.71 13.81
C ASP A 109 0.89 -15.86 13.40
N THR A 110 0.46 -17.11 13.26
CA THR A 110 -0.89 -17.48 12.87
C THR A 110 -1.70 -18.07 14.01
N SER A 111 -1.16 -18.12 15.22
CA SER A 111 -1.76 -18.80 16.37
C SER A 111 -3.17 -18.28 16.68
N ASP A 112 -3.35 -16.96 16.67
CA ASP A 112 -4.61 -16.28 17.02
C ASP A 112 -5.52 -15.98 15.82
N LEU A 113 -5.14 -16.40 14.60
CA LEU A 113 -5.94 -16.12 13.41
C LEU A 113 -7.09 -17.11 13.25
N GLY A 114 -8.25 -16.59 12.91
CA GLY A 114 -9.39 -17.40 12.50
C GLY A 114 -9.10 -18.20 11.21
N VAL A 115 -9.86 -19.26 10.96
CA VAL A 115 -9.68 -20.17 9.81
C VAL A 115 -9.59 -19.41 8.47
N TYR A 116 -10.46 -18.43 8.27
CA TYR A 116 -10.47 -17.61 7.07
C TYR A 116 -9.19 -16.75 6.90
N GLN A 117 -8.70 -16.18 7.99
CA GLN A 117 -7.48 -15.37 7.94
C GLN A 117 -6.23 -16.21 7.69
N LYS A 118 -6.19 -17.45 8.23
CA LYS A 118 -5.12 -18.42 7.93
C LYS A 118 -5.12 -18.78 6.45
N TRP A 119 -6.27 -19.17 5.93
CA TRP A 119 -6.43 -19.51 4.53
C TRP A 119 -6.02 -18.34 3.60
N ARG A 120 -6.40 -17.12 3.93
CA ARG A 120 -6.03 -15.92 3.17
C ARG A 120 -4.52 -15.71 3.14
N LYS A 121 -3.82 -15.92 4.25
CA LYS A 121 -2.35 -15.82 4.30
C LYS A 121 -1.66 -16.89 3.46
N GLU A 122 -2.23 -18.07 3.39
CA GLU A 122 -1.67 -19.20 2.63
C GLU A 122 -1.93 -19.11 1.11
N ASN A 123 -3.01 -18.45 0.70
CA ASN A 123 -3.48 -18.48 -0.69
C ASN A 123 -3.41 -17.14 -1.44
N THR A 124 -3.09 -16.05 -0.79
CA THR A 124 -2.88 -14.75 -1.44
C THR A 124 -1.41 -14.34 -1.32
N PHE A 125 -0.89 -13.69 -2.35
CA PHE A 125 0.47 -13.16 -2.50
C PHE A 125 1.28 -13.08 -1.20
N ASP A 126 2.59 -13.16 -1.29
CA ASP A 126 3.48 -13.17 -0.15
C ASP A 126 3.13 -12.05 0.86
N ASN A 127 2.36 -12.40 1.87
CA ASN A 127 1.90 -11.52 2.94
C ASN A 127 2.74 -11.69 4.20
N ARG A 128 3.89 -12.35 4.08
CA ARG A 128 4.80 -12.49 5.21
C ARG A 128 5.29 -11.12 5.66
N PRO A 129 5.35 -10.87 6.95
CA PRO A 129 5.80 -9.58 7.45
C PRO A 129 7.30 -9.40 7.20
N LEU A 130 7.67 -8.21 6.73
CA LEU A 130 9.06 -7.79 6.62
C LEU A 130 9.69 -7.65 8.00
N ASN A 131 10.98 -7.92 8.08
CA ASN A 131 11.71 -7.69 9.32
C ASN A 131 12.07 -6.20 9.49
N TRP A 132 11.37 -5.52 10.39
CA TRP A 132 11.61 -4.12 10.74
C TRP A 132 12.50 -3.93 11.96
N ASP A 133 12.89 -5.01 12.65
CA ASP A 133 13.70 -4.94 13.87
C ASP A 133 15.18 -4.70 13.58
N VAL A 134 15.60 -4.96 12.35
CA VAL A 134 16.97 -4.74 11.89
C VAL A 134 17.03 -3.45 11.10
N ASP A 135 17.94 -2.56 11.44
CA ASP A 135 18.13 -1.31 10.72
C ASP A 135 18.73 -1.54 9.33
N LEU A 136 18.29 -0.73 8.35
CA LEU A 136 18.89 -0.75 7.02
C LEU A 136 20.24 -0.02 7.04
N ILE A 137 21.23 -0.65 6.47
CA ILE A 137 22.57 -0.11 6.34
C ILE A 137 22.64 0.60 4.97
N LEU A 138 22.90 1.90 4.98
CA LEU A 138 22.96 2.72 3.76
C LEU A 138 24.39 3.13 3.40
N ASP A 139 25.32 3.04 4.34
CA ASP A 139 26.74 3.29 4.09
C ASP A 139 27.38 2.04 3.46
N ARG A 140 27.97 2.24 2.28
CA ARG A 140 28.61 1.18 1.51
C ARG A 140 29.75 0.46 2.27
N ASN A 141 30.41 1.17 3.18
CA ASN A 141 31.52 0.61 3.94
C ASN A 141 31.08 -0.36 5.05
N ASP A 142 29.81 -0.28 5.45
CA ASP A 142 29.24 -1.03 6.56
C ASP A 142 28.36 -2.19 6.07
N TYR A 143 28.30 -2.46 4.77
CA TYR A 143 27.46 -3.55 4.24
C TYR A 143 27.92 -4.91 4.78
N PRO A 144 26.96 -5.74 5.19
CA PRO A 144 27.26 -6.99 5.89
C PRO A 144 27.87 -8.05 4.98
N ASP A 145 27.49 -8.09 3.71
CA ASP A 145 27.95 -9.08 2.73
C ASP A 145 27.83 -8.56 1.29
N ASP A 146 28.38 -9.32 0.34
CA ASP A 146 28.37 -8.98 -1.09
C ASP A 146 26.98 -9.04 -1.71
N ILE A 147 26.09 -9.90 -1.20
CA ILE A 147 24.72 -10.04 -1.70
C ILE A 147 23.91 -8.80 -1.31
N TYR A 148 24.05 -8.37 -0.06
CA TYR A 148 23.44 -7.11 0.40
C TYR A 148 23.91 -5.92 -0.43
N LEU A 149 25.21 -5.87 -0.72
CA LEU A 149 25.82 -4.85 -1.58
C LEU A 149 25.16 -4.84 -2.97
N GLU A 150 25.04 -6.01 -3.61
CA GLU A 150 24.47 -6.13 -4.96
C GLU A 150 23.02 -5.63 -4.99
N VAL A 151 22.19 -6.04 -4.01
CA VAL A 151 20.79 -5.61 -3.92
C VAL A 151 20.67 -4.11 -3.72
N VAL A 152 21.44 -3.55 -2.78
CA VAL A 152 21.31 -2.11 -2.42
C VAL A 152 21.92 -1.22 -3.49
N GLU A 153 23.09 -1.56 -4.04
CA GLU A 153 23.70 -0.79 -5.14
C GLU A 153 22.82 -0.84 -6.41
N GLY A 154 22.16 -1.96 -6.70
CA GLY A 154 21.21 -2.06 -7.79
C GLY A 154 19.96 -1.16 -7.65
N MET A 155 19.78 -0.50 -6.52
CA MET A 155 18.70 0.49 -6.30
C MET A 155 19.13 1.93 -6.55
N PHE A 156 20.41 2.15 -6.83
CA PHE A 156 20.93 3.46 -7.23
C PHE A 156 21.02 3.55 -8.75
N MET A 157 21.09 4.75 -9.25
CA MET A 157 21.32 5.01 -10.68
C MET A 157 22.73 4.60 -11.05
N ASP A 158 22.90 4.11 -12.28
CA ASP A 158 24.21 3.78 -12.84
C ASP A 158 25.12 5.03 -12.91
N GLU A 159 26.42 4.86 -12.78
CA GLU A 159 27.39 5.95 -12.77
C GLU A 159 27.28 6.83 -14.01
N ASP A 160 26.91 6.26 -15.15
CA ASP A 160 26.74 6.99 -16.43
C ASP A 160 25.48 7.89 -16.45
N GLU A 161 24.50 7.62 -15.59
CA GLU A 161 23.24 8.37 -15.52
C GLU A 161 23.25 9.46 -14.42
N VAL A 162 24.27 9.50 -13.60
CA VAL A 162 24.33 10.39 -12.42
C VAL A 162 24.95 11.74 -12.78
N PHE A 163 24.37 12.81 -12.27
CA PHE A 163 24.94 14.14 -12.40
C PHE A 163 25.99 14.41 -11.31
N ASN A 164 27.19 14.83 -11.70
CA ASN A 164 28.32 15.18 -10.80
C ASN A 164 28.79 14.03 -9.88
N ASP A 165 28.75 12.79 -10.31
CA ASP A 165 29.18 11.60 -9.56
C ASP A 165 28.53 11.47 -8.17
N VAL A 166 27.37 12.09 -7.99
CA VAL A 166 26.61 12.01 -6.73
C VAL A 166 25.73 10.79 -6.74
N ARG A 167 26.00 9.84 -5.84
CA ARG A 167 25.19 8.65 -5.64
C ARG A 167 23.72 9.01 -5.43
N THR A 168 22.88 8.65 -6.38
CA THR A 168 21.47 9.05 -6.45
C THR A 168 20.57 7.82 -6.58
N TRP A 169 19.47 7.81 -5.83
CA TRP A 169 18.48 6.74 -5.91
C TRP A 169 17.81 6.67 -7.29
N ASP A 170 17.68 5.47 -7.86
CA ASP A 170 16.82 5.27 -9.03
C ASP A 170 15.34 5.31 -8.62
N VAL A 171 14.77 6.50 -8.68
CA VAL A 171 13.37 6.75 -8.29
C VAL A 171 12.35 5.93 -9.08
N LYS A 172 12.73 5.38 -10.24
CA LYS A 172 11.85 4.54 -11.06
C LYS A 172 11.52 3.21 -10.37
N GLN A 173 12.38 2.77 -9.44
CA GLN A 173 12.21 1.53 -8.69
C GLN A 173 11.33 1.71 -7.45
N PHE A 174 11.16 2.93 -6.95
CA PHE A 174 10.39 3.23 -5.75
C PHE A 174 8.94 3.59 -6.09
N LYS A 175 8.16 2.59 -6.55
CA LYS A 175 6.75 2.76 -6.90
C LYS A 175 5.87 2.18 -5.81
N PHE A 176 5.15 3.05 -5.12
CA PHE A 176 4.09 2.63 -4.21
C PHE A 176 2.86 2.19 -5.01
N LYS A 177 2.48 0.92 -4.87
CA LYS A 177 1.26 0.39 -5.50
C LYS A 177 0.14 0.42 -4.48
N TYR A 178 -0.81 1.30 -4.69
CA TYR A 178 -2.04 1.33 -3.92
C TYR A 178 -3.10 0.46 -4.61
N LYS A 179 -3.62 -0.54 -3.91
CA LYS A 179 -4.77 -1.32 -4.39
C LYS A 179 -6.04 -0.68 -3.85
N GLU A 180 -6.78 -0.03 -4.72
CA GLU A 180 -7.99 0.71 -4.39
C GLU A 180 -9.19 -0.17 -4.01
N SER A 181 -9.18 -1.46 -4.36
CA SER A 181 -10.32 -2.33 -4.12
C SER A 181 -10.00 -3.59 -3.32
N ARG A 182 -10.05 -3.47 -2.00
CA ARG A 182 -10.24 -4.64 -1.13
C ARG A 182 -11.54 -5.41 -1.43
N VAL A 183 -12.49 -4.78 -2.14
CA VAL A 183 -13.78 -5.40 -2.48
C VAL A 183 -13.66 -6.41 -3.60
N ALA A 184 -12.88 -6.14 -4.65
CA ALA A 184 -12.64 -7.10 -5.72
C ALA A 184 -11.85 -8.32 -5.21
N GLU A 185 -10.80 -8.08 -4.43
CA GLU A 185 -10.01 -9.13 -3.77
C GLU A 185 -10.88 -9.99 -2.82
N TYR A 186 -11.80 -9.35 -2.08
CA TYR A 186 -12.74 -10.05 -1.21
C TYR A 186 -13.73 -10.94 -1.99
N LEU A 187 -14.15 -10.51 -3.17
CA LEU A 187 -15.07 -11.27 -4.03
C LEU A 187 -14.37 -12.47 -4.68
N GLU A 188 -13.14 -12.31 -5.17
CA GLU A 188 -12.33 -13.42 -5.70
C GLU A 188 -12.07 -14.48 -4.63
N VAL A 189 -11.63 -14.07 -3.46
CA VAL A 189 -11.39 -14.98 -2.31
C VAL A 189 -12.66 -15.70 -1.89
N LYS A 190 -13.82 -15.04 -1.96
CA LYS A 190 -15.10 -15.64 -1.64
C LYS A 190 -15.52 -16.70 -2.66
N GLU A 191 -15.29 -16.46 -3.94
CA GLU A 191 -15.57 -17.45 -5.00
C GLU A 191 -14.65 -18.67 -4.87
N ASP A 192 -13.37 -18.47 -4.61
CA ASP A 192 -12.41 -19.57 -4.40
C ASP A 192 -12.78 -20.41 -3.17
N LEU A 193 -13.21 -19.78 -2.08
CA LEU A 193 -13.66 -20.48 -0.88
C LEU A 193 -14.92 -21.30 -1.13
N ILE A 194 -15.86 -20.77 -1.90
CA ILE A 194 -17.09 -21.48 -2.27
C ILE A 194 -16.77 -22.69 -3.15
N ASN A 195 -15.84 -22.54 -4.09
CA ASN A 195 -15.42 -23.61 -5.00
C ASN A 195 -14.63 -24.73 -4.29
N GLN A 196 -13.98 -24.43 -3.16
CA GLN A 196 -13.29 -25.45 -2.34
C GLN A 196 -14.22 -26.17 -1.36
N LEU A 197 -15.37 -25.60 -1.04
CA LEU A 197 -16.36 -26.16 -0.11
C LEU A 197 -17.48 -26.91 -0.83
N ALA A 198 -17.55 -26.86 -2.16
CA ALA A 198 -18.50 -27.58 -3.00
C ALA A 198 -17.91 -28.92 -3.51
#